data_9e0ede121d5360805477f711cb91fad1
#
_entry.id   9e0ede121d5360805477f711cb91fad1
#
_cell.length_a   1.000
_cell.length_b   1.000
_cell.length_c   1.000
_cell.angle_alpha   90.00
_cell.angle_beta   90.00
_cell.angle_gamma   90.00
#
_symmetry.space_group_name_H-M   'P 1'
#
loop_
_entity.id
_entity.type
_entity.pdbx_description
1 polymer ?
#
loop_
_entity_poly.entity_id
_entity_poly.type
_entity_poly.pdbx_seq_one_letter_code
_entity_poly.pdbx_strand_id
1 'polypeptide(L)'
;MTEIRPNTPILDRINSPEDMKNLSDAQLYQLAKELRSETISIVSETGGHLGAGLGVVELTTAIHAVFDTPKDRLIWDVSHQCYPHKILTGRRNQMRTIRKGGGLSGFTKRSESAFDPFGAAHSSTSISAALGFAAARDLGGAPEHGLGDAIAVIGDGSMSAGMAYEAMNNAGHLGKRLIVILNDNKMSIAPPVGAMSTYLSRLYAGEPFQELKAAAKGAVSLLPSPFQDGAKRARDILKHMTIGGTLFEQLGFSYIGPIDGHDMEQLLNVLRTVKDRATGPILIHAITQKGKGYAPAEASSDKYHGVAKFNVVSG
;
A
#
# COMPACT_ATOMS: atom_id res chain seq x y z
N MET A 1 27.05 -22.35 3.10
CA MET A 1 26.51 -21.31 3.99
C MET A 1 25.15 -21.81 4.43
N THR A 2 24.95 -22.05 5.70
CA THR A 2 23.65 -22.43 6.27
C THR A 2 22.68 -21.28 6.02
N GLU A 3 21.59 -21.55 5.31
CA GLU A 3 20.47 -20.61 5.13
C GLU A 3 19.97 -20.19 6.51
N ILE A 4 20.29 -18.99 6.95
CA ILE A 4 19.71 -18.43 8.17
C ILE A 4 18.33 -17.91 7.80
N ARG A 5 17.33 -18.78 7.88
CA ARG A 5 15.93 -18.36 7.75
C ARG A 5 15.55 -17.55 8.99
N PRO A 6 14.87 -16.43 8.83
CA PRO A 6 14.40 -15.66 9.98
C PRO A 6 13.38 -16.47 10.79
N ASN A 7 13.32 -16.21 12.10
CA ASN A 7 12.27 -16.75 12.96
C ASN A 7 10.96 -15.99 12.70
N THR A 8 9.93 -16.69 12.24
CA THR A 8 8.68 -16.08 11.73
C THR A 8 7.43 -16.79 12.26
N PRO A 9 7.24 -16.88 13.60
CA PRO A 9 6.21 -17.74 14.21
C PRO A 9 4.78 -17.34 13.85
N ILE A 10 4.51 -16.09 13.50
CA ILE A 10 3.18 -15.65 13.01
C ILE A 10 3.07 -15.92 11.52
N LEU A 11 4.05 -15.51 10.73
CA LEU A 11 4.06 -15.69 9.28
C LEU A 11 4.02 -17.18 8.88
N ASP A 12 4.58 -18.08 9.70
CA ASP A 12 4.55 -19.53 9.47
C ASP A 12 3.14 -20.12 9.46
N ARG A 13 2.17 -19.41 10.05
CA ARG A 13 0.75 -19.80 10.10
C ARG A 13 -0.09 -19.14 9.02
N ILE A 14 0.50 -18.24 8.22
CA ILE A 14 -0.20 -17.50 7.18
C ILE A 14 0.01 -18.18 5.83
N ASN A 15 -1.03 -18.81 5.32
CA ASN A 15 -1.07 -19.40 3.98
C ASN A 15 -1.88 -18.56 2.99
N SER A 16 -2.80 -17.76 3.53
CA SER A 16 -3.65 -16.85 2.75
C SER A 16 -4.03 -15.61 3.59
N PRO A 17 -4.52 -14.54 2.97
CA PRO A 17 -5.05 -13.38 3.70
C PRO A 17 -6.19 -13.71 4.67
N GLU A 18 -6.94 -14.80 4.46
CA GLU A 18 -7.98 -15.26 5.37
C GLU A 18 -7.44 -15.57 6.77
N ASP A 19 -6.23 -16.14 6.84
CA ASP A 19 -5.57 -16.48 8.12
C ASP A 19 -5.24 -15.24 8.95
N MET A 20 -5.23 -14.06 8.32
CA MET A 20 -4.93 -12.79 8.99
C MET A 20 -6.15 -12.15 9.68
N LYS A 21 -7.38 -12.56 9.32
CA LYS A 21 -8.63 -11.92 9.79
C LYS A 21 -8.82 -11.99 11.30
N ASN A 22 -8.28 -13.01 11.94
CA ASN A 22 -8.39 -13.23 13.38
C ASN A 22 -7.16 -12.73 14.17
N LEU A 23 -6.18 -12.09 13.53
CA LEU A 23 -5.02 -11.54 14.20
C LEU A 23 -5.37 -10.22 14.90
N SER A 24 -4.88 -10.04 16.11
CA SER A 24 -4.92 -8.74 16.80
C SER A 24 -4.00 -7.73 16.10
N ASP A 25 -4.23 -6.44 16.34
CA ASP A 25 -3.39 -5.37 15.78
C ASP A 25 -1.91 -5.54 16.19
N ALA A 26 -1.64 -5.99 17.42
CA ALA A 26 -0.29 -6.33 17.88
C ALA A 26 0.33 -7.49 17.09
N GLN A 27 -0.45 -8.50 16.76
CA GLN A 27 0.01 -9.62 15.92
C GLN A 27 0.23 -9.20 14.47
N LEU A 28 -0.60 -8.31 13.92
CA LEU A 28 -0.39 -7.73 12.59
C LEU A 28 0.90 -6.90 12.53
N TYR A 29 1.21 -6.15 13.58
CA TYR A 29 2.48 -5.43 13.69
C TYR A 29 3.68 -6.38 13.73
N GLN A 30 3.59 -7.47 14.47
CA GLN A 30 4.64 -8.50 14.51
C GLN A 30 4.76 -9.22 13.16
N LEU A 31 3.63 -9.55 12.51
CA LEU A 31 3.62 -10.14 11.16
C LEU A 31 4.35 -9.25 10.14
N ALA A 32 4.16 -7.94 10.19
CA ALA A 32 4.87 -7.01 9.31
C ALA A 32 6.39 -7.06 9.53
N LYS A 33 6.87 -7.19 10.76
CA LYS A 33 8.31 -7.37 11.05
C LYS A 33 8.85 -8.69 10.49
N GLU A 34 8.12 -9.78 10.68
CA GLU A 34 8.48 -11.09 10.16
C GLU A 34 8.50 -11.12 8.64
N LEU A 35 7.48 -10.52 8.00
CA LEU A 35 7.37 -10.38 6.55
C LEU A 35 8.53 -9.57 5.96
N ARG A 36 8.97 -8.52 6.64
CA ARG A 36 10.16 -7.75 6.26
C ARG A 36 11.41 -8.61 6.29
N SER A 37 11.64 -9.33 7.39
CA SER A 37 12.80 -10.21 7.56
C SER A 37 12.82 -11.32 6.51
N GLU A 38 11.67 -11.93 6.22
CA GLU A 38 11.54 -12.97 5.19
C GLU A 38 11.81 -12.39 3.79
N THR A 39 11.29 -11.19 3.48
CA THR A 39 11.54 -10.52 2.19
C THR A 39 13.02 -10.24 1.98
N ILE A 40 13.73 -9.75 3.01
CA ILE A 40 15.18 -9.53 2.96
C ILE A 40 15.92 -10.84 2.71
N SER A 41 15.60 -11.89 3.48
CA SER A 41 16.21 -13.22 3.33
C SER A 41 16.04 -13.78 1.92
N ILE A 42 14.83 -13.75 1.37
CA ILE A 42 14.55 -14.23 0.02
C ILE A 42 15.34 -13.46 -1.03
N VAL A 43 15.27 -12.11 -0.99
CA VAL A 43 15.90 -11.27 -2.02
C VAL A 43 17.43 -11.31 -1.93
N SER A 44 18.00 -11.52 -0.75
CA SER A 44 19.44 -11.73 -0.61
C SER A 44 19.96 -12.92 -1.44
N GLU A 45 19.14 -13.96 -1.59
CA GLU A 45 19.46 -15.16 -2.37
C GLU A 45 19.07 -15.08 -3.85
N THR A 46 18.01 -14.32 -4.18
CA THR A 46 17.45 -14.29 -5.52
C THR A 46 17.86 -13.05 -6.32
N GLY A 47 18.22 -11.98 -5.64
CA GLY A 47 18.21 -10.64 -6.20
C GLY A 47 16.78 -10.15 -6.48
N GLY A 48 16.61 -8.93 -6.93
CA GLY A 48 15.32 -8.37 -7.32
C GLY A 48 15.04 -6.99 -6.75
N HIS A 49 13.76 -6.61 -6.70
CA HIS A 49 13.33 -5.31 -6.20
C HIS A 49 13.12 -5.36 -4.67
N LEU A 50 14.15 -5.04 -3.90
CA LEU A 50 14.06 -5.10 -2.44
C LEU A 50 13.45 -3.85 -1.83
N GLY A 51 14.03 -2.69 -2.13
CA GLY A 51 13.68 -1.45 -1.44
C GLY A 51 12.23 -1.03 -1.61
N ALA A 52 11.66 -1.24 -2.80
CA ALA A 52 10.25 -0.97 -3.06
C ALA A 52 9.33 -1.90 -2.23
N GLY A 53 9.68 -3.19 -2.14
CA GLY A 53 8.94 -4.16 -1.31
C GLY A 53 8.98 -3.81 0.18
N LEU A 54 10.17 -3.44 0.70
CA LEU A 54 10.33 -3.04 2.09
C LEU A 54 9.54 -1.78 2.47
N GLY A 55 9.37 -0.86 1.51
CA GLY A 55 8.59 0.36 1.69
C GLY A 55 7.09 0.12 1.87
N VAL A 56 6.56 -1.04 1.49
CA VAL A 56 5.13 -1.33 1.53
C VAL A 56 4.76 -2.52 2.42
N VAL A 57 5.64 -2.97 3.29
CA VAL A 57 5.37 -4.13 4.16
C VAL A 57 4.18 -3.89 5.07
N GLU A 58 4.15 -2.78 5.80
CA GLU A 58 3.03 -2.42 6.67
C GLU A 58 1.75 -2.20 5.86
N LEU A 59 1.84 -1.48 4.78
CA LEU A 59 0.70 -1.22 3.88
C LEU A 59 0.12 -2.52 3.32
N THR A 60 0.97 -3.44 2.85
CA THR A 60 0.53 -4.75 2.34
C THR A 60 -0.17 -5.57 3.43
N THR A 61 0.41 -5.61 4.63
CA THR A 61 -0.16 -6.32 5.78
C THR A 61 -1.53 -5.73 6.14
N ALA A 62 -1.63 -4.40 6.24
CA ALA A 62 -2.87 -3.72 6.58
C ALA A 62 -3.97 -3.91 5.52
N ILE A 63 -3.63 -3.84 4.23
CA ILE A 63 -4.59 -4.09 3.13
C ILE A 63 -5.16 -5.50 3.24
N HIS A 64 -4.32 -6.53 3.35
CA HIS A 64 -4.79 -7.92 3.42
C HIS A 64 -5.51 -8.26 4.73
N ALA A 65 -5.19 -7.57 5.83
CA ALA A 65 -5.93 -7.72 7.08
C ALA A 65 -7.35 -7.13 7.00
N VAL A 66 -7.51 -6.01 6.29
CA VAL A 66 -8.78 -5.27 6.24
C VAL A 66 -9.66 -5.76 5.09
N PHE A 67 -9.16 -5.84 3.87
CA PHE A 67 -9.94 -6.17 2.68
C PHE A 67 -10.00 -7.68 2.42
N ASP A 68 -11.07 -8.13 1.75
CA ASP A 68 -11.37 -9.55 1.52
C ASP A 68 -10.84 -10.01 0.16
N THR A 69 -9.50 -9.96 -0.01
CA THR A 69 -8.86 -10.43 -1.24
C THR A 69 -8.92 -11.97 -1.34
N PRO A 70 -9.13 -12.55 -2.52
CA PRO A 70 -9.16 -11.94 -3.85
C PRO A 70 -10.51 -11.38 -4.30
N LYS A 71 -11.56 -11.46 -3.48
CA LYS A 71 -12.88 -10.87 -3.80
C LYS A 71 -12.75 -9.36 -4.00
N ASP A 72 -12.08 -8.66 -3.08
CA ASP A 72 -11.61 -7.31 -3.27
C ASP A 72 -10.39 -7.33 -4.20
N ARG A 73 -10.43 -6.55 -5.27
CA ARG A 73 -9.44 -6.58 -6.36
C ARG A 73 -8.30 -5.61 -6.08
N LEU A 74 -7.18 -6.14 -5.58
CA LEU A 74 -5.97 -5.38 -5.30
C LEU A 74 -5.06 -5.34 -6.53
N ILE A 75 -4.79 -4.14 -7.05
CA ILE A 75 -3.95 -3.90 -8.21
C ILE A 75 -2.74 -3.06 -7.79
N TRP A 76 -1.56 -3.64 -8.00
CA TRP A 76 -0.29 -2.99 -7.76
C TRP A 76 0.20 -2.31 -9.05
N ASP A 77 0.44 -0.99 -8.99
CA ASP A 77 1.06 -0.27 -10.11
C ASP A 77 2.50 -0.72 -10.32
N VAL A 78 2.94 -0.93 -11.55
CA VAL A 78 4.20 -1.62 -11.91
C VAL A 78 4.29 -3.01 -11.26
N SER A 79 3.96 -3.09 -9.99
CA SER A 79 4.00 -4.27 -9.13
C SER A 79 5.39 -4.83 -8.76
N HIS A 80 6.46 -4.06 -8.97
CA HIS A 80 7.80 -4.43 -8.51
C HIS A 80 7.91 -4.51 -6.97
N GLN A 81 7.00 -3.87 -6.24
CA GLN A 81 6.85 -3.91 -4.78
C GLN A 81 6.03 -5.10 -4.26
N CYS A 82 5.56 -6.02 -5.13
CA CYS A 82 4.60 -7.07 -4.77
C CYS A 82 5.18 -8.27 -4.01
N TYR A 83 6.42 -8.29 -3.61
CA TYR A 83 7.03 -9.44 -2.94
C TYR A 83 6.35 -9.77 -1.60
N PRO A 84 6.10 -8.79 -0.70
CA PRO A 84 5.29 -9.03 0.50
C PRO A 84 3.89 -9.57 0.19
N HIS A 85 3.24 -9.04 -0.85
CA HIS A 85 1.95 -9.53 -1.32
C HIS A 85 2.00 -11.01 -1.74
N LYS A 86 3.01 -11.41 -2.53
CA LYS A 86 3.17 -12.81 -2.94
C LYS A 86 3.40 -13.75 -1.76
N ILE A 87 4.16 -13.31 -0.76
CA ILE A 87 4.40 -14.09 0.46
C ILE A 87 3.09 -14.34 1.21
N LEU A 88 2.29 -13.29 1.44
CA LEU A 88 1.03 -13.37 2.18
C LEU A 88 -0.10 -14.09 1.41
N THR A 89 0.05 -14.27 0.11
CA THR A 89 -0.96 -14.90 -0.77
C THR A 89 -0.58 -16.32 -1.22
N GLY A 90 0.08 -17.08 -0.34
CA GLY A 90 0.31 -18.52 -0.51
C GLY A 90 1.53 -18.91 -1.36
N ARG A 91 2.34 -17.92 -1.81
CA ARG A 91 3.50 -18.19 -2.69
C ARG A 91 4.83 -18.18 -1.96
N ARG A 92 4.85 -18.08 -0.62
CA ARG A 92 6.06 -17.99 0.20
C ARG A 92 7.09 -19.07 -0.13
N ASN A 93 6.66 -20.31 -0.21
CA ASN A 93 7.56 -21.44 -0.47
C ASN A 93 8.20 -21.41 -1.87
N GLN A 94 7.58 -20.70 -2.81
CA GLN A 94 8.07 -20.55 -4.18
C GLN A 94 8.90 -19.27 -4.37
N MET A 95 8.92 -18.37 -3.40
CA MET A 95 9.58 -17.06 -3.56
C MET A 95 11.06 -17.13 -3.91
N ARG A 96 11.77 -18.20 -3.52
CA ARG A 96 13.17 -18.42 -3.90
C ARG A 96 13.37 -18.79 -5.38
N THR A 97 12.29 -18.95 -6.13
CA THR A 97 12.30 -19.13 -7.60
C THR A 97 11.99 -17.84 -8.36
N ILE A 98 11.74 -16.73 -7.64
CA ILE A 98 11.33 -15.47 -8.27
C ILE A 98 12.36 -14.98 -9.30
N ARG A 99 11.89 -14.54 -10.45
CA ARG A 99 12.69 -14.08 -11.60
C ARG A 99 13.58 -15.16 -12.24
N LYS A 100 13.39 -16.43 -11.90
CA LYS A 100 14.07 -17.57 -12.56
C LYS A 100 13.15 -18.18 -13.62
N GLY A 101 13.74 -18.83 -14.62
CA GLY A 101 12.96 -19.58 -15.62
C GLY A 101 12.10 -20.65 -14.96
N GLY A 102 10.82 -20.70 -15.32
CA GLY A 102 9.85 -21.60 -14.70
C GLY A 102 9.40 -21.24 -13.27
N GLY A 103 9.98 -20.21 -12.66
CA GLY A 103 9.63 -19.73 -11.33
C GLY A 103 8.64 -18.58 -11.34
N LEU A 104 8.47 -17.93 -10.16
CA LEU A 104 7.59 -16.79 -10.01
C LEU A 104 8.09 -15.56 -10.78
N SER A 105 7.15 -14.80 -11.35
CA SER A 105 7.40 -13.47 -11.93
C SER A 105 7.81 -12.47 -10.86
N GLY A 106 8.67 -11.53 -11.21
CA GLY A 106 9.01 -10.39 -10.37
C GLY A 106 7.89 -9.35 -10.23
N PHE A 107 6.79 -9.54 -10.95
CA PHE A 107 5.59 -8.69 -10.98
C PHE A 107 4.34 -9.53 -10.74
N THR A 108 3.19 -8.89 -10.50
CA THR A 108 1.91 -9.61 -10.44
C THR A 108 1.59 -10.24 -11.80
N LYS A 109 1.07 -11.47 -11.78
CA LYS A 109 0.78 -12.23 -12.99
C LYS A 109 -0.47 -13.08 -12.79
N ARG A 110 -1.50 -12.81 -13.58
CA ARG A 110 -2.83 -13.47 -13.46
C ARG A 110 -2.77 -15.00 -13.48
N SER A 111 -1.83 -15.58 -14.24
CA SER A 111 -1.67 -17.03 -14.30
C SER A 111 -0.97 -17.66 -13.10
N GLU A 112 -0.44 -16.85 -12.17
CA GLU A 112 0.19 -17.35 -10.94
C GLU A 112 -0.79 -17.48 -9.78
N SER A 113 -1.75 -16.57 -9.66
CA SER A 113 -2.62 -16.52 -8.49
C SER A 113 -3.91 -15.77 -8.78
N ALA A 114 -5.01 -16.18 -8.14
CA ALA A 114 -6.26 -15.45 -8.10
C ALA A 114 -6.12 -14.07 -7.40
N PHE A 115 -5.11 -13.93 -6.54
CA PHE A 115 -4.79 -12.68 -5.86
C PHE A 115 -4.10 -11.63 -6.77
N ASP A 116 -3.73 -12.01 -7.98
CA ASP A 116 -3.15 -11.13 -8.99
C ASP A 116 -4.22 -10.86 -10.09
N PRO A 117 -5.25 -10.03 -9.83
CA PRO A 117 -6.37 -9.84 -10.78
C PRO A 117 -5.94 -9.13 -12.07
N PHE A 118 -4.81 -8.42 -12.03
CA PHE A 118 -4.24 -7.69 -13.14
C PHE A 118 -2.73 -7.97 -13.28
N GLY A 119 -2.31 -8.32 -14.49
CA GLY A 119 -0.88 -8.47 -14.83
C GLY A 119 -0.26 -7.09 -15.01
N ALA A 120 0.83 -6.82 -14.32
CA ALA A 120 1.50 -5.53 -14.35
C ALA A 120 2.95 -5.65 -14.87
N ALA A 121 3.70 -4.62 -14.85
CA ALA A 121 5.09 -4.31 -15.13
C ALA A 121 5.24 -2.93 -15.77
N HIS A 122 4.15 -2.34 -16.29
CA HIS A 122 4.12 -0.97 -16.80
C HIS A 122 3.54 -0.02 -15.73
N SER A 123 4.16 1.15 -15.56
CA SER A 123 3.69 2.18 -14.62
C SER A 123 2.38 2.81 -15.06
N SER A 124 1.66 3.39 -14.09
CA SER A 124 0.51 4.28 -14.29
C SER A 124 -0.78 3.61 -14.76
N THR A 125 -0.83 2.28 -14.78
CA THR A 125 -1.97 1.51 -15.31
C THR A 125 -3.00 1.13 -14.24
N SER A 126 -2.61 1.17 -12.97
CA SER A 126 -3.39 0.58 -11.87
C SER A 126 -4.74 1.25 -11.63
N ILE A 127 -4.82 2.58 -11.70
CA ILE A 127 -6.07 3.33 -11.47
C ILE A 127 -7.08 2.99 -12.55
N SER A 128 -6.66 2.97 -13.81
CA SER A 128 -7.54 2.62 -14.94
C SER A 128 -8.05 1.18 -14.84
N ALA A 129 -7.15 0.22 -14.50
CA ALA A 129 -7.52 -1.16 -14.30
C ALA A 129 -8.50 -1.33 -13.12
N ALA A 130 -8.24 -0.67 -11.99
CA ALA A 130 -9.13 -0.72 -10.83
C ALA A 130 -10.49 -0.07 -11.11
N LEU A 131 -10.53 1.02 -11.87
CA LEU A 131 -11.79 1.63 -12.32
C LEU A 131 -12.61 0.66 -13.18
N GLY A 132 -11.96 -0.12 -14.05
CA GLY A 132 -12.61 -1.17 -14.82
C GLY A 132 -13.26 -2.23 -13.93
N PHE A 133 -12.58 -2.67 -12.85
CA PHE A 133 -13.16 -3.60 -11.87
C PHE A 133 -14.30 -2.98 -11.08
N ALA A 134 -14.19 -1.71 -10.67
CA ALA A 134 -15.27 -1.00 -10.00
C ALA A 134 -16.51 -0.85 -10.88
N ALA A 135 -16.31 -0.51 -12.17
CA ALA A 135 -17.39 -0.43 -13.14
C ALA A 135 -18.05 -1.81 -13.40
N ALA A 136 -17.23 -2.85 -13.56
CA ALA A 136 -17.73 -4.22 -13.76
C ALA A 136 -18.56 -4.71 -12.55
N ARG A 137 -18.12 -4.43 -11.31
CA ARG A 137 -18.88 -4.73 -10.09
C ARG A 137 -20.28 -4.10 -10.15
N ASP A 138 -20.35 -2.81 -10.49
CA ASP A 138 -21.61 -2.07 -10.50
C ASP A 138 -22.53 -2.45 -11.67
N LEU A 139 -21.96 -2.84 -12.81
CA LEU A 139 -22.71 -3.31 -13.97
C LEU A 139 -23.14 -4.78 -13.84
N GLY A 140 -22.38 -5.59 -13.15
CA GLY A 140 -22.69 -7.00 -12.92
C GLY A 140 -23.85 -7.23 -11.96
N GLY A 141 -24.28 -6.21 -11.27
CA GLY A 141 -25.55 -6.14 -10.54
C GLY A 141 -25.67 -7.05 -9.33
N ALA A 142 -24.70 -7.92 -9.04
CA ALA A 142 -24.88 -8.87 -7.97
C ALA A 142 -23.59 -9.28 -7.25
N PRO A 143 -23.65 -9.34 -5.92
CA PRO A 143 -22.57 -9.90 -5.09
C PRO A 143 -22.17 -11.31 -5.47
N GLU A 144 -23.05 -12.07 -6.09
CA GLU A 144 -22.82 -13.44 -6.56
C GLU A 144 -21.72 -13.55 -7.62
N HIS A 145 -21.37 -12.48 -8.33
CA HIS A 145 -20.23 -12.48 -9.26
C HIS A 145 -18.88 -12.29 -8.57
N GLY A 146 -18.87 -12.21 -7.23
CA GLY A 146 -17.65 -12.26 -6.44
C GLY A 146 -16.73 -11.04 -6.61
N LEU A 147 -17.23 -9.89 -7.10
CA LEU A 147 -16.48 -8.64 -7.16
C LEU A 147 -16.75 -7.80 -5.92
N GLY A 148 -15.71 -7.56 -5.15
CA GLY A 148 -15.70 -6.65 -4.01
C GLY A 148 -15.18 -5.27 -4.38
N ASP A 149 -14.47 -4.64 -3.44
CA ASP A 149 -13.84 -3.35 -3.66
C ASP A 149 -12.71 -3.42 -4.69
N ALA A 150 -12.50 -2.34 -5.41
CA ALA A 150 -11.36 -2.17 -6.29
C ALA A 150 -10.33 -1.24 -5.63
N ILE A 151 -9.10 -1.72 -5.49
CA ILE A 151 -8.03 -1.05 -4.78
C ILE A 151 -6.83 -0.94 -5.71
N ALA A 152 -6.35 0.27 -5.98
CA ALA A 152 -5.13 0.54 -6.72
C ALA A 152 -4.05 1.08 -5.78
N VAL A 153 -2.87 0.46 -5.75
CA VAL A 153 -1.69 1.01 -5.07
C VAL A 153 -0.75 1.54 -6.13
N ILE A 154 -0.55 2.85 -6.15
CA ILE A 154 0.25 3.56 -7.14
C ILE A 154 1.37 4.37 -6.48
N GLY A 155 2.58 4.31 -7.03
CA GLY A 155 3.70 5.12 -6.56
C GLY A 155 3.63 6.57 -7.07
N ASP A 156 4.25 7.49 -6.33
CA ASP A 156 4.36 8.91 -6.67
C ASP A 156 5.00 9.13 -8.06
N GLY A 157 6.02 8.36 -8.40
CA GLY A 157 6.64 8.40 -9.73
C GLY A 157 5.68 8.02 -10.86
N SER A 158 4.78 7.06 -10.62
CA SER A 158 3.77 6.62 -11.59
C SER A 158 2.62 7.63 -11.76
N MET A 159 2.39 8.49 -10.77
CA MET A 159 1.39 9.56 -10.85
C MET A 159 1.75 10.66 -11.84
N SER A 160 2.98 10.69 -12.36
CA SER A 160 3.42 11.72 -13.31
C SER A 160 2.96 11.48 -14.75
N ALA A 161 2.47 10.30 -15.09
CA ALA A 161 2.08 9.96 -16.46
C ALA A 161 0.63 10.35 -16.79
N GLY A 162 0.38 10.74 -18.03
CA GLY A 162 -0.93 11.16 -18.52
C GLY A 162 -2.04 10.13 -18.28
N MET A 163 -1.73 8.84 -18.40
CA MET A 163 -2.70 7.75 -18.15
C MET A 163 -3.28 7.76 -16.73
N ALA A 164 -2.48 8.13 -15.72
CA ALA A 164 -2.98 8.25 -14.35
C ALA A 164 -4.00 9.38 -14.21
N TYR A 165 -3.74 10.53 -14.84
CA TYR A 165 -4.68 11.67 -14.85
C TYR A 165 -5.95 11.36 -15.60
N GLU A 166 -5.85 10.71 -16.76
CA GLU A 166 -6.99 10.28 -17.55
C GLU A 166 -7.88 9.32 -16.75
N ALA A 167 -7.27 8.35 -16.06
CA ALA A 167 -7.99 7.42 -15.19
C ALA A 167 -8.67 8.12 -14.01
N MET A 168 -7.98 9.08 -13.35
CA MET A 168 -8.58 9.87 -12.27
C MET A 168 -9.74 10.74 -12.76
N ASN A 169 -9.58 11.40 -13.90
CA ASN A 169 -10.66 12.21 -14.50
C ASN A 169 -11.91 11.36 -14.75
N ASN A 170 -11.75 10.17 -15.32
CA ASN A 170 -12.85 9.23 -15.54
C ASN A 170 -13.44 8.70 -14.24
N ALA A 171 -12.62 8.38 -13.26
CA ALA A 171 -13.06 7.86 -11.96
C ALA A 171 -13.93 8.90 -11.22
N GLY A 172 -13.49 10.16 -11.21
CA GLY A 172 -14.25 11.25 -10.61
C GLY A 172 -15.60 11.49 -11.32
N HIS A 173 -15.59 11.48 -12.66
CA HIS A 173 -16.83 11.64 -13.45
C HIS A 173 -17.82 10.49 -13.21
N LEU A 174 -17.35 9.27 -13.18
CA LEU A 174 -18.20 8.08 -12.96
C LEU A 174 -18.67 7.94 -11.50
N GLY A 175 -17.99 8.57 -10.54
CA GLY A 175 -18.33 8.54 -9.12
C GLY A 175 -18.32 7.14 -8.50
N LYS A 176 -17.63 6.18 -9.13
CA LYS A 176 -17.60 4.78 -8.66
C LYS A 176 -16.77 4.64 -7.40
N ARG A 177 -17.19 3.75 -6.50
CA ARG A 177 -16.39 3.39 -5.33
C ARG A 177 -15.09 2.72 -5.79
N LEU A 178 -14.02 3.47 -5.72
CA LEU A 178 -12.65 3.10 -6.08
C LEU A 178 -11.71 3.60 -5.00
N ILE A 179 -10.83 2.74 -4.50
CA ILE A 179 -9.85 3.09 -3.49
C ILE A 179 -8.49 3.19 -4.16
N VAL A 180 -7.92 4.39 -4.19
CA VAL A 180 -6.56 4.63 -4.68
C VAL A 180 -5.66 4.92 -3.48
N ILE A 181 -4.58 4.15 -3.34
CA ILE A 181 -3.56 4.37 -2.33
C ILE A 181 -2.32 4.90 -3.03
N LEU A 182 -2.04 6.18 -2.83
CA LEU A 182 -0.81 6.82 -3.30
C LEU A 182 0.31 6.49 -2.32
N ASN A 183 1.22 5.63 -2.74
CA ASN A 183 2.43 5.27 -2.03
C ASN A 183 3.54 6.29 -2.37
N ASP A 184 3.63 7.35 -1.58
CA ASP A 184 4.61 8.43 -1.78
C ASP A 184 5.87 8.16 -0.94
N ASN A 185 6.93 7.74 -1.61
CA ASN A 185 8.24 7.53 -0.98
C ASN A 185 9.29 8.54 -1.48
N LYS A 186 8.88 9.55 -2.23
CA LYS A 186 9.72 10.61 -2.81
C LYS A 186 10.86 10.06 -3.66
N MET A 187 10.66 8.90 -4.27
CA MET A 187 11.69 8.23 -5.04
C MET A 187 11.09 7.27 -6.08
N SER A 188 11.47 7.46 -7.33
CA SER A 188 11.28 6.47 -8.40
C SER A 188 12.51 5.54 -8.46
N ILE A 189 13.18 5.41 -9.60
CA ILE A 189 14.55 4.87 -9.69
C ILE A 189 15.54 5.92 -9.17
N ALA A 190 15.26 7.18 -9.47
CA ALA A 190 15.95 8.39 -8.98
C ALA A 190 14.95 9.30 -8.26
N PRO A 191 15.41 10.36 -7.58
CA PRO A 191 14.52 11.39 -7.04
C PRO A 191 13.55 11.90 -8.10
N PRO A 192 12.25 12.05 -7.78
CA PRO A 192 11.24 12.43 -8.76
C PRO A 192 11.42 13.89 -9.18
N VAL A 193 11.08 14.18 -10.43
CA VAL A 193 11.13 15.52 -11.03
C VAL A 193 9.74 15.94 -11.51
N GLY A 194 9.54 17.24 -11.69
CA GLY A 194 8.32 17.79 -12.28
C GLY A 194 7.33 18.37 -11.28
N ALA A 195 6.29 19.01 -11.82
CA ALA A 195 5.32 19.77 -11.04
C ALA A 195 4.52 18.91 -10.04
N MET A 196 4.23 17.65 -10.38
CA MET A 196 3.51 16.74 -9.48
C MET A 196 4.34 16.42 -8.23
N SER A 197 5.64 16.14 -8.37
CA SER A 197 6.53 15.92 -7.23
C SER A 197 6.59 17.15 -6.31
N THR A 198 6.68 18.34 -6.91
CA THR A 198 6.63 19.60 -6.17
C THR A 198 5.29 19.79 -5.45
N TYR A 199 4.18 19.44 -6.11
CA TYR A 199 2.84 19.52 -5.54
C TYR A 199 2.69 18.58 -4.33
N LEU A 200 3.07 17.29 -4.45
CA LEU A 200 3.02 16.32 -3.36
C LEU A 200 3.90 16.75 -2.18
N SER A 201 5.09 17.28 -2.47
CA SER A 201 5.99 17.82 -1.44
C SER A 201 5.37 18.99 -0.67
N ARG A 202 4.60 19.85 -1.33
CA ARG A 202 3.87 20.95 -0.67
C ARG A 202 2.71 20.44 0.19
N LEU A 203 1.99 19.41 -0.23
CA LEU A 203 0.96 18.76 0.59
C LEU A 203 1.54 18.23 1.90
N TYR A 204 2.77 17.71 1.85
CA TYR A 204 3.47 17.20 3.02
C TYR A 204 4.04 18.32 3.92
N ALA A 205 4.56 19.39 3.32
CA ALA A 205 5.23 20.50 4.04
C ALA A 205 4.27 21.57 4.55
N GLY A 206 2.98 21.50 4.22
CA GLY A 206 2.01 22.55 4.51
C GLY A 206 1.89 22.85 6.02
N GLU A 207 2.19 24.10 6.42
CA GLU A 207 2.10 24.59 7.80
C GLU A 207 0.72 24.35 8.46
N PRO A 208 -0.44 24.47 7.74
CA PRO A 208 -1.75 24.17 8.33
C PRO A 208 -1.88 22.76 8.89
N PHE A 209 -1.16 21.79 8.31
CA PHE A 209 -1.18 20.41 8.77
C PHE A 209 -0.45 20.22 10.11
N GLN A 210 0.68 20.89 10.30
CA GLN A 210 1.45 20.83 11.55
C GLN A 210 0.71 21.54 12.70
N GLU A 211 0.10 22.68 12.46
CA GLU A 211 -0.67 23.43 13.45
C GLU A 211 -1.98 22.74 13.81
N LEU A 212 -2.70 22.17 12.84
CA LEU A 212 -3.91 21.40 13.08
C LEU A 212 -3.61 20.12 13.88
N LYS A 213 -2.48 19.48 13.63
CA LYS A 213 -1.99 18.31 14.37
C LYS A 213 -1.69 18.67 15.83
N ALA A 214 -1.09 19.83 16.10
CA ALA A 214 -0.80 20.31 17.44
C ALA A 214 -2.09 20.70 18.20
N ALA A 215 -2.99 21.47 17.58
CA ALA A 215 -4.26 21.89 18.16
C ALA A 215 -5.20 20.71 18.49
N ALA A 216 -5.25 19.74 17.61
CA ALA A 216 -6.08 18.55 17.80
C ALA A 216 -5.56 17.61 18.91
N LYS A 217 -4.23 17.55 19.13
CA LYS A 217 -3.62 16.80 20.23
C LYS A 217 -4.00 17.41 21.59
N GLY A 218 -4.09 18.74 21.67
CA GLY A 218 -4.53 19.46 22.87
C GLY A 218 -6.02 19.28 23.20
N ALA A 219 -6.90 19.26 22.20
CA ALA A 219 -8.35 19.18 22.42
C ALA A 219 -8.84 17.80 22.93
N VAL A 220 -8.17 16.70 22.59
CA VAL A 220 -8.57 15.33 23.03
C VAL A 220 -8.10 15.02 24.44
N SER A 221 -7.04 15.64 24.93
CA SER A 221 -6.61 15.47 26.31
C SER A 221 -7.62 16.02 27.33
N LEU A 222 -8.60 16.79 26.86
CA LEU A 222 -9.64 17.43 27.70
C LEU A 222 -10.96 16.65 27.75
N LEU A 223 -11.10 15.53 27.03
CA LEU A 223 -12.34 14.72 27.01
C LEU A 223 -12.29 13.60 28.07
N PRO A 224 -13.44 13.28 28.73
CA PRO A 224 -13.53 12.14 29.66
C PRO A 224 -13.20 10.80 28.97
N SER A 225 -12.55 9.87 29.71
CA SER A 225 -11.98 8.62 29.20
C SER A 225 -12.92 7.71 28.35
N PRO A 226 -14.24 7.55 28.62
CA PRO A 226 -15.07 6.65 27.82
C PRO A 226 -15.36 7.17 26.39
N PHE A 227 -15.18 8.47 26.15
CA PHE A 227 -15.39 9.10 24.84
C PHE A 227 -14.09 9.26 24.03
N GLN A 228 -12.94 9.01 24.65
CA GLN A 228 -11.64 9.25 24.02
C GLN A 228 -11.37 8.34 22.82
N ASP A 229 -11.79 7.08 22.84
CA ASP A 229 -11.47 6.13 21.78
C ASP A 229 -12.34 6.33 20.53
N GLY A 230 -13.63 6.61 20.70
CA GLY A 230 -14.52 6.99 19.60
C GLY A 230 -14.16 8.36 19.01
N ALA A 231 -13.83 9.32 19.87
CA ALA A 231 -13.40 10.66 19.46
C ALA A 231 -12.00 10.66 18.84
N LYS A 232 -11.08 9.79 19.29
CA LYS A 232 -9.76 9.60 18.64
C LYS A 232 -9.93 9.09 17.22
N ARG A 233 -10.75 8.05 16.99
CA ARG A 233 -11.00 7.48 15.65
C ARG A 233 -11.67 8.50 14.72
N ALA A 234 -12.72 9.17 15.17
CA ALA A 234 -13.38 10.21 14.38
C ALA A 234 -12.47 11.41 14.10
N ARG A 235 -11.65 11.80 15.06
CA ARG A 235 -10.66 12.87 14.94
C ARG A 235 -9.53 12.52 13.97
N ASP A 236 -9.00 11.30 14.02
CA ASP A 236 -7.91 10.89 13.14
C ASP A 236 -8.37 10.87 11.68
N ILE A 237 -9.64 10.59 11.42
CA ILE A 237 -10.25 10.69 10.10
C ILE A 237 -10.45 12.16 9.69
N LEU A 238 -11.04 12.98 10.57
CA LEU A 238 -11.24 14.42 10.30
C LEU A 238 -9.94 15.19 10.15
N LYS A 239 -8.87 14.78 10.83
CA LYS A 239 -7.53 15.38 10.69
C LYS A 239 -6.88 15.11 9.34
N HIS A 240 -7.22 13.99 8.73
CA HIS A 240 -6.64 13.57 7.46
C HIS A 240 -7.55 13.93 6.26
N MET A 241 -8.77 14.39 6.52
CA MET A 241 -9.62 14.98 5.50
C MET A 241 -9.27 16.46 5.38
N THR A 242 -8.47 16.82 4.41
CA THR A 242 -8.31 18.23 4.01
C THR A 242 -9.64 18.73 3.47
N ILE A 243 -10.12 19.83 4.00
CA ILE A 243 -11.35 20.47 3.53
C ILE A 243 -11.00 21.29 2.30
N GLY A 244 -11.24 20.73 1.12
CA GLY A 244 -11.29 21.39 -0.17
C GLY A 244 -10.03 22.12 -0.65
N GLY A 245 -9.45 21.68 -1.76
CA GLY A 245 -8.40 22.42 -2.44
C GLY A 245 -7.28 21.59 -3.06
N THR A 246 -7.24 20.27 -2.81
CA THR A 246 -6.26 19.42 -3.49
C THR A 246 -6.69 19.17 -4.95
N LEU A 247 -5.72 18.95 -5.83
CA LEU A 247 -5.97 18.51 -7.20
C LEU A 247 -6.88 17.27 -7.25
N PHE A 248 -6.72 16.35 -6.29
CA PHE A 248 -7.50 15.12 -6.22
C PHE A 248 -8.98 15.39 -5.94
N GLU A 249 -9.27 16.32 -5.03
CA GLU A 249 -10.64 16.74 -4.74
C GLU A 249 -11.29 17.47 -5.90
N GLN A 250 -10.52 18.28 -6.63
CA GLN A 250 -11.00 18.94 -7.87
C GLN A 250 -11.32 17.91 -8.97
N LEU A 251 -10.65 16.74 -8.96
CA LEU A 251 -10.96 15.62 -9.84
C LEU A 251 -12.08 14.71 -9.31
N GLY A 252 -12.73 15.07 -8.19
CA GLY A 252 -13.88 14.34 -7.65
C GLY A 252 -13.53 13.20 -6.67
N PHE A 253 -12.29 13.11 -6.18
CA PHE A 253 -11.90 12.17 -5.15
C PHE A 253 -12.09 12.75 -3.75
N SER A 254 -12.52 11.91 -2.80
CA SER A 254 -12.28 12.22 -1.40
C SER A 254 -10.81 11.99 -1.08
N TYR A 255 -10.14 12.96 -0.46
CA TYR A 255 -8.73 12.86 -0.14
C TYR A 255 -8.51 12.60 1.36
N ILE A 256 -7.70 11.60 1.68
CA ILE A 256 -7.24 11.29 3.05
C ILE A 256 -5.72 11.34 3.07
N GLY A 257 -5.16 12.19 3.89
CA GLY A 257 -3.70 12.21 4.07
C GLY A 257 -3.12 13.61 4.21
N PRO A 258 -1.78 13.68 4.20
CA PRO A 258 -0.87 12.53 4.19
C PRO A 258 -0.87 11.77 5.52
N ILE A 259 -0.76 10.42 5.46
CA ILE A 259 -0.64 9.53 6.61
C ILE A 259 0.73 8.84 6.63
N ASP A 260 1.18 8.38 7.80
CA ASP A 260 2.41 7.58 7.89
C ASP A 260 2.12 6.14 7.42
N GLY A 261 2.69 5.75 6.29
CA GLY A 261 2.55 4.41 5.71
C GLY A 261 3.33 3.32 6.44
N HIS A 262 4.05 3.65 7.51
CA HIS A 262 4.73 2.71 8.41
C HIS A 262 4.08 2.63 9.79
N ASP A 263 3.09 3.48 10.07
CA ASP A 263 2.27 3.41 11.27
C ASP A 263 1.09 2.42 11.05
N MET A 264 1.25 1.20 11.55
CA MET A 264 0.27 0.13 11.40
C MET A 264 -1.08 0.49 12.03
N GLU A 265 -1.11 1.16 13.18
CA GLU A 265 -2.34 1.57 13.83
C GLU A 265 -3.11 2.57 12.97
N GLN A 266 -2.41 3.58 12.45
CA GLN A 266 -2.99 4.58 11.56
C GLN A 266 -3.51 3.95 10.26
N LEU A 267 -2.72 3.06 9.63
CA LEU A 267 -3.13 2.35 8.42
C LEU A 267 -4.39 1.52 8.63
N LEU A 268 -4.44 0.71 9.70
CA LEU A 268 -5.61 -0.13 10.01
C LEU A 268 -6.85 0.71 10.26
N ASN A 269 -6.73 1.81 11.02
CA ASN A 269 -7.86 2.69 11.32
C ASN A 269 -8.40 3.39 10.06
N VAL A 270 -7.52 3.89 9.20
CA VAL A 270 -7.92 4.54 7.94
C VAL A 270 -8.55 3.54 6.99
N LEU A 271 -7.92 2.38 6.76
CA LEU A 271 -8.43 1.39 5.81
C LEU A 271 -9.75 0.77 6.26
N ARG A 272 -9.93 0.46 7.56
CA ARG A 272 -11.22 -0.01 8.13
C ARG A 272 -12.31 1.04 7.90
N THR A 273 -12.01 2.30 8.17
CA THR A 273 -12.99 3.39 7.95
C THR A 273 -13.36 3.56 6.49
N VAL A 274 -12.37 3.51 5.61
CA VAL A 274 -12.62 3.61 4.16
C VAL A 274 -13.44 2.41 3.68
N LYS A 275 -13.14 1.19 4.14
CA LYS A 275 -13.93 0.00 3.81
C LYS A 275 -15.40 0.18 4.21
N ASP A 276 -15.65 0.71 5.39
CA ASP A 276 -17.00 0.83 5.93
C ASP A 276 -17.80 2.02 5.38
N ARG A 277 -17.15 3.12 5.01
CA ARG A 277 -17.83 4.41 4.76
C ARG A 277 -17.65 5.00 3.37
N ALA A 278 -16.66 4.58 2.60
CA ALA A 278 -16.46 5.17 1.27
C ALA A 278 -17.59 4.79 0.32
N THR A 279 -18.15 5.78 -0.38
CA THR A 279 -19.23 5.59 -1.34
C THR A 279 -18.84 5.94 -2.78
N GLY A 280 -17.80 6.77 -2.94
CA GLY A 280 -17.26 7.22 -4.22
C GLY A 280 -15.75 6.95 -4.34
N PRO A 281 -15.08 7.58 -5.30
CA PRO A 281 -13.63 7.45 -5.43
C PRO A 281 -12.92 8.16 -4.28
N ILE A 282 -11.94 7.48 -3.70
CA ILE A 282 -11.16 7.98 -2.58
C ILE A 282 -9.67 7.79 -2.86
N LEU A 283 -8.86 8.79 -2.48
CA LEU A 283 -7.42 8.72 -2.55
C LEU A 283 -6.83 8.82 -1.14
N ILE A 284 -6.09 7.78 -0.74
CA ILE A 284 -5.34 7.73 0.51
C ILE A 284 -3.88 8.02 0.17
N HIS A 285 -3.34 9.12 0.71
CA HIS A 285 -1.94 9.50 0.51
C HIS A 285 -1.10 8.97 1.66
N ALA A 286 -0.36 7.89 1.43
CA ALA A 286 0.52 7.26 2.40
C ALA A 286 1.98 7.62 2.12
N ILE A 287 2.64 8.23 3.10
CA ILE A 287 4.08 8.53 3.05
C ILE A 287 4.83 7.29 3.52
N THR A 288 5.73 6.79 2.68
CA THR A 288 6.56 5.63 2.99
C THR A 288 8.04 5.93 2.79
N GLN A 289 8.87 4.98 3.17
CA GLN A 289 10.31 5.05 2.97
C GLN A 289 10.78 3.78 2.24
N LYS A 290 11.35 3.95 1.06
CA LYS A 290 11.96 2.87 0.29
C LYS A 290 13.14 2.27 1.07
N GLY A 291 13.21 0.94 1.15
CA GLY A 291 14.26 0.26 1.92
C GLY A 291 14.04 0.21 3.43
N LYS A 292 12.89 0.62 3.94
CA LYS A 292 12.57 0.74 5.38
C LYS A 292 12.88 -0.53 6.17
N GLY A 293 13.60 -0.32 7.29
CA GLY A 293 13.93 -1.39 8.25
C GLY A 293 15.09 -2.28 7.83
N TYR A 294 15.87 -1.89 6.79
CA TYR A 294 17.11 -2.53 6.42
C TYR A 294 18.21 -1.48 6.21
N ALA A 295 19.09 -1.32 7.20
CA ALA A 295 20.07 -0.25 7.23
C ALA A 295 20.93 -0.12 5.95
N PRO A 296 21.44 -1.22 5.31
CA PRO A 296 22.15 -1.09 4.04
C PRO A 296 21.30 -0.46 2.93
N ALA A 297 20.01 -0.82 2.83
CA ALA A 297 19.11 -0.23 1.84
C ALA A 297 18.77 1.22 2.16
N GLU A 298 18.57 1.56 3.44
CA GLU A 298 18.31 2.93 3.86
C GLU A 298 19.52 3.86 3.63
N ALA A 299 20.72 3.34 3.70
CA ALA A 299 21.96 4.07 3.44
C ALA A 299 22.29 4.23 1.95
N SER A 300 21.86 3.29 1.10
CA SER A 300 22.14 3.32 -0.33
C SER A 300 21.43 4.48 -1.04
N SER A 301 22.07 5.05 -2.05
CA SER A 301 21.50 6.14 -2.86
C SER A 301 20.28 5.69 -3.67
N ASP A 302 20.25 4.45 -4.16
CA ASP A 302 19.15 3.85 -4.92
C ASP A 302 18.12 3.13 -4.01
N LYS A 303 18.38 3.12 -2.69
CA LYS A 303 17.53 2.43 -1.69
C LYS A 303 17.27 0.96 -2.03
N TYR A 304 18.24 0.30 -2.64
CA TYR A 304 18.11 -1.08 -3.13
C TYR A 304 16.90 -1.27 -4.05
N HIS A 305 16.75 -0.36 -4.99
CA HIS A 305 15.67 -0.44 -6.00
C HIS A 305 15.72 -1.78 -6.73
N GLY A 306 16.89 -2.15 -7.21
CA GLY A 306 17.14 -3.44 -7.84
C GLY A 306 18.52 -3.95 -7.43
N VAL A 307 18.58 -5.14 -6.83
CA VAL A 307 19.82 -5.70 -6.30
C VAL A 307 20.15 -7.06 -6.90
N ALA A 308 21.42 -7.36 -7.01
CA ALA A 308 21.93 -8.71 -7.17
C ALA A 308 21.82 -9.49 -5.85
N LYS A 309 22.34 -10.71 -5.78
CA LYS A 309 22.50 -11.44 -4.53
C LYS A 309 23.46 -10.71 -3.61
N PHE A 310 23.15 -10.66 -2.33
CA PHE A 310 23.95 -9.94 -1.34
C PHE A 310 24.00 -10.70 0.00
N ASN A 311 24.91 -10.31 0.87
CA ASN A 311 24.98 -10.82 2.23
C ASN A 311 24.09 -9.96 3.14
N VAL A 312 23.17 -10.58 3.90
CA VAL A 312 22.19 -9.85 4.73
C VAL A 312 22.87 -8.99 5.82
N VAL A 313 24.06 -9.42 6.32
CA VAL A 313 24.76 -8.70 7.40
C VAL A 313 25.54 -7.49 6.87
N SER A 314 26.22 -7.66 5.75
CA SER A 314 27.08 -6.60 5.20
C SER A 314 26.40 -5.71 4.15
N GLY A 315 25.32 -6.13 3.58
CA GLY A 315 24.64 -5.43 2.49
C GLY A 315 25.15 -5.79 1.09
#